data_5d865d6808911f84a1877ff037ed54ed
#
_entry.id   5d865d6808911f84a1877ff037ed54ed
#
_cell.length_a   1.000
_cell.length_b   1.000
_cell.length_c   1.000
_cell.angle_alpha   90.00
_cell.angle_beta   90.00
_cell.angle_gamma   90.00
#
_symmetry.space_group_name_H-M   'P 1'
#
loop_
_entity.id
_entity.type
_entity.pdbx_description
1 polymer ?
#
loop_
_entity_poly.entity_id
_entity_poly.type
_entity_poly.pdbx_seq_one_letter_code
_entity_poly.pdbx_strand_id
1 'polypeptide(L)'
;MKKSPAWLQIGICLLTCLVLSCTQSPEQRMTTVLNPVGSPSPTPLIPMAPRLDTLDGKTIYIVDVMYPLTRQLFEEMQKVLSEKYPKTTWVVKSKAGTYFDDDQKLWAEIKAKAQGMIIGVGH
;
A
#
# COMPACT_ATOMS: atom_id res chain seq x y z
N MET A 1 75.77 -3.31 -37.86
CA MET A 1 74.49 -3.31 -37.08
C MET A 1 74.76 -2.56 -35.77
N LYS A 2 74.16 -1.34 -35.63
CA LYS A 2 74.34 -0.54 -34.40
C LYS A 2 73.37 -1.10 -33.33
N LYS A 3 73.91 -1.69 -32.26
CA LYS A 3 73.08 -2.11 -31.11
C LYS A 3 72.59 -0.87 -30.41
N SER A 4 71.29 -0.73 -30.26
CA SER A 4 70.69 0.33 -29.47
C SER A 4 71.10 0.19 -27.99
N PRO A 5 71.41 1.28 -27.29
CA PRO A 5 71.86 1.18 -25.91
C PRO A 5 70.75 0.69 -24.98
N ALA A 6 71.10 -0.17 -24.05
CA ALA A 6 70.12 -0.84 -23.16
C ALA A 6 69.24 0.11 -22.37
N TRP A 7 69.71 1.29 -22.05
CA TRP A 7 68.94 2.32 -21.35
C TRP A 7 67.78 2.91 -22.18
N LEU A 8 67.92 2.92 -23.53
CA LEU A 8 66.85 3.34 -24.42
C LEU A 8 65.69 2.31 -24.47
N GLN A 9 66.00 1.02 -24.38
CA GLN A 9 65.04 -0.06 -24.33
C GLN A 9 64.28 -0.07 -23.02
N ILE A 10 64.96 0.19 -21.87
CA ILE A 10 64.35 0.31 -20.56
C ILE A 10 63.38 1.52 -20.51
N GLY A 11 63.75 2.63 -21.09
CA GLY A 11 62.91 3.83 -21.17
C GLY A 11 61.61 3.60 -21.95
N ILE A 12 61.71 2.90 -23.09
CA ILE A 12 60.53 2.54 -23.90
C ILE A 12 59.63 1.54 -23.17
N CYS A 13 60.18 0.55 -22.46
CA CYS A 13 59.40 -0.40 -21.71
C CYS A 13 58.64 0.22 -20.51
N LEU A 14 59.28 1.16 -19.80
CA LEU A 14 58.65 1.93 -18.74
C LEU A 14 57.52 2.83 -19.25
N LEU A 15 57.69 3.48 -20.43
CA LEU A 15 56.68 4.32 -21.03
C LEU A 15 55.45 3.52 -21.50
N THR A 16 55.68 2.32 -22.08
CA THR A 16 54.57 1.43 -22.46
C THR A 16 53.80 0.88 -21.30
N CYS A 17 54.44 0.57 -20.16
CA CYS A 17 53.73 0.17 -18.96
C CYS A 17 52.86 1.28 -18.37
N LEU A 18 53.28 2.56 -18.47
CA LEU A 18 52.49 3.68 -17.95
C LEU A 18 51.20 3.92 -18.78
N VAL A 19 51.23 3.69 -20.09
CA VAL A 19 50.02 3.87 -20.93
C VAL A 19 49.03 2.71 -20.82
N LEU A 20 49.49 1.48 -20.45
CA LEU A 20 48.58 0.34 -20.27
C LEU A 20 47.78 0.39 -18.95
N SER A 21 48.24 1.17 -17.98
CA SER A 21 47.57 1.25 -16.68
C SER A 21 46.34 2.15 -16.64
N CYS A 22 46.02 2.87 -17.73
CA CYS A 22 44.93 3.84 -17.76
C CYS A 22 43.65 3.37 -18.45
N THR A 23 43.49 2.10 -18.78
CA THR A 23 42.28 1.59 -19.45
C THR A 23 41.43 0.64 -18.62
N GLN A 24 41.40 0.85 -17.29
CA GLN A 24 40.30 0.31 -16.54
C GLN A 24 39.16 1.33 -16.52
N SER A 25 38.30 1.24 -17.53
CA SER A 25 37.00 1.85 -17.46
C SER A 25 36.30 1.35 -16.19
N PRO A 26 35.82 2.20 -15.29
CA PRO A 26 35.06 1.73 -14.16
C PRO A 26 33.87 0.97 -14.70
N GLU A 27 33.88 -0.34 -14.48
CA GLU A 27 32.75 -1.21 -14.75
C GLU A 27 31.58 -0.59 -13.97
N GLN A 28 30.69 0.11 -14.69
CA GLN A 28 29.47 0.64 -14.11
C GLN A 28 28.67 -0.57 -13.63
N ARG A 29 28.86 -0.95 -12.36
CA ARG A 29 27.94 -1.86 -11.70
C ARG A 29 26.56 -1.21 -11.76
N MET A 30 25.77 -1.64 -12.73
CA MET A 30 24.35 -1.33 -12.75
C MET A 30 23.75 -1.91 -11.48
N THR A 31 23.56 -1.07 -10.47
CA THR A 31 22.81 -1.44 -9.29
C THR A 31 21.34 -1.47 -9.71
N THR A 32 20.82 -2.66 -9.99
CA THR A 32 19.39 -2.83 -10.20
C THR A 32 18.69 -2.62 -8.88
N VAL A 33 18.09 -1.46 -8.70
CA VAL A 33 17.22 -1.21 -7.55
C VAL A 33 15.91 -1.96 -7.81
N LEU A 34 15.63 -2.95 -6.97
CA LEU A 34 14.33 -3.61 -7.00
C LEU A 34 13.25 -2.58 -6.70
N ASN A 35 12.19 -2.56 -7.49
CA ASN A 35 11.06 -1.68 -7.23
C ASN A 35 10.47 -2.01 -5.84
N PRO A 36 10.56 -1.10 -4.86
CA PRO A 36 10.06 -1.36 -3.51
C PRO A 36 8.54 -1.57 -3.47
N VAL A 37 7.82 -1.10 -4.46
CA VAL A 37 6.38 -1.32 -4.60
C VAL A 37 6.06 -2.74 -5.06
N GLY A 38 7.03 -3.46 -5.64
CA GLY A 38 6.82 -4.78 -6.21
C GLY A 38 5.92 -4.74 -7.45
N SER A 39 5.61 -5.91 -7.98
CA SER A 39 4.53 -6.06 -8.94
C SER A 39 3.25 -6.35 -8.16
N PRO A 40 2.18 -5.57 -8.34
CA PRO A 40 0.92 -5.91 -7.70
C PRO A 40 0.50 -7.32 -8.12
N SER A 41 0.09 -8.12 -7.13
CA SER A 41 -0.50 -9.43 -7.43
C SER A 41 -1.66 -9.23 -8.40
N PRO A 42 -1.85 -10.09 -9.40
CA PRO A 42 -2.99 -10.01 -10.31
C PRO A 42 -4.28 -10.29 -9.54
N THR A 43 -4.76 -9.26 -8.85
CA THR A 43 -6.05 -9.31 -8.16
C THR A 43 -7.13 -8.93 -9.17
N PRO A 44 -8.16 -9.75 -9.37
CA PRO A 44 -9.25 -9.37 -10.24
C PRO A 44 -9.89 -8.08 -9.74
N LEU A 45 -9.99 -7.09 -10.62
CA LEU A 45 -10.65 -5.83 -10.31
C LEU A 45 -12.15 -6.11 -10.14
N ILE A 46 -12.60 -6.04 -8.90
CA ILE A 46 -14.04 -6.09 -8.59
C ILE A 46 -14.57 -4.65 -8.72
N PRO A 47 -15.58 -4.40 -9.55
CA PRO A 47 -16.15 -3.09 -9.69
C PRO A 47 -16.74 -2.62 -8.35
N MET A 48 -16.66 -1.32 -8.07
CA MET A 48 -17.30 -0.75 -6.90
C MET A 48 -18.81 -0.98 -6.95
N ALA A 49 -19.41 -1.20 -5.78
CA ALA A 49 -20.85 -1.28 -5.66
C ALA A 49 -21.53 0.00 -6.21
N PRO A 50 -22.69 -0.12 -6.86
CA PRO A 50 -23.45 1.04 -7.30
C PRO A 50 -23.72 2.01 -6.15
N ARG A 51 -23.64 3.30 -6.41
CA ARG A 51 -23.98 4.32 -5.42
C ARG A 51 -25.49 4.29 -5.14
N LEU A 52 -25.85 4.55 -3.89
CA LEU A 52 -27.27 4.75 -3.55
C LEU A 52 -27.73 6.11 -4.07
N ASP A 53 -28.87 6.14 -4.74
CA ASP A 53 -29.47 7.39 -5.24
C ASP A 53 -30.00 8.25 -4.08
N THR A 54 -30.45 7.61 -3.01
CA THR A 54 -30.96 8.26 -1.80
C THR A 54 -30.67 7.43 -0.57
N LEU A 55 -30.58 8.08 0.58
CA LEU A 55 -30.50 7.43 1.89
C LEU A 55 -31.87 7.24 2.53
N ASP A 56 -32.92 7.87 2.03
CA ASP A 56 -34.26 7.78 2.57
C ASP A 56 -34.79 6.33 2.56
N GLY A 57 -35.22 5.86 3.72
CA GLY A 57 -35.71 4.50 3.89
C GLY A 57 -34.65 3.40 3.84
N LYS A 58 -33.38 3.77 3.82
CA LYS A 58 -32.27 2.81 3.81
C LYS A 58 -31.77 2.51 5.23
N THR A 59 -31.19 1.33 5.39
CA THR A 59 -30.48 0.92 6.61
C THR A 59 -28.98 0.94 6.36
N ILE A 60 -28.26 1.71 7.15
CA ILE A 60 -26.82 1.84 7.09
C ILE A 60 -26.23 1.33 8.41
N TYR A 61 -25.30 0.39 8.30
CA TYR A 61 -24.56 -0.11 9.43
C TYR A 61 -23.27 0.69 9.64
N ILE A 62 -22.99 0.99 10.91
CA ILE A 62 -21.72 1.61 11.32
C ILE A 62 -21.00 0.55 12.17
N VAL A 63 -19.92 0.01 11.66
CA VAL A 63 -19.20 -1.12 12.24
C VAL A 63 -17.92 -0.67 12.91
N ASP A 64 -17.88 -0.82 14.23
CA ASP A 64 -16.72 -0.58 15.06
C ASP A 64 -15.80 -1.80 15.05
N VAL A 65 -14.52 -1.60 14.69
CA VAL A 65 -13.49 -2.65 14.68
C VAL A 65 -12.76 -2.82 16.01
N MET A 66 -13.29 -2.24 17.09
CA MET A 66 -12.84 -2.42 18.46
C MET A 66 -11.50 -1.75 18.81
N TYR A 67 -11.12 -0.67 18.14
CA TYR A 67 -10.06 0.20 18.64
C TYR A 67 -10.54 1.08 19.81
N PRO A 68 -9.64 1.48 20.72
CA PRO A 68 -10.02 2.37 21.82
C PRO A 68 -10.74 3.63 21.34
N LEU A 69 -11.83 4.00 21.99
CA LEU A 69 -12.66 5.19 21.73
C LEU A 69 -13.44 5.18 20.40
N THR A 70 -13.27 4.21 19.52
CA THR A 70 -14.01 4.16 18.24
C THR A 70 -15.50 3.96 18.45
N ARG A 71 -15.89 3.22 19.45
CA ARG A 71 -17.30 3.02 19.79
C ARG A 71 -17.99 4.34 20.12
N GLN A 72 -17.40 5.15 20.97
CA GLN A 72 -17.92 6.47 21.35
C GLN A 72 -18.02 7.39 20.13
N LEU A 73 -16.98 7.40 19.27
CA LEU A 73 -17.01 8.16 18.04
C LEU A 73 -18.19 7.77 17.14
N PHE A 74 -18.45 6.47 17.00
CA PHE A 74 -19.52 6.00 16.14
C PHE A 74 -20.91 6.22 16.72
N GLU A 75 -21.05 6.20 18.04
CA GLU A 75 -22.30 6.57 18.72
C GLU A 75 -22.62 8.05 18.53
N GLU A 76 -21.63 8.95 18.62
CA GLU A 76 -21.82 10.37 18.32
C GLU A 76 -22.06 10.60 16.82
N MET A 77 -21.37 9.90 15.95
CA MET A 77 -21.64 9.93 14.50
C MET A 77 -23.07 9.51 14.19
N GLN A 78 -23.56 8.44 14.82
CA GLN A 78 -24.95 7.99 14.65
C GLN A 78 -25.96 9.08 15.02
N LYS A 79 -25.75 9.79 16.13
CA LYS A 79 -26.62 10.89 16.55
C LYS A 79 -26.68 11.98 15.48
N VAL A 80 -25.53 12.49 15.08
CA VAL A 80 -25.41 13.55 14.06
C VAL A 80 -26.03 13.13 12.74
N LEU A 81 -25.79 11.89 12.31
CA LEU A 81 -26.35 11.36 11.08
C LEU A 81 -27.85 11.14 11.16
N SER A 82 -28.37 10.74 12.33
CA SER A 82 -29.81 10.57 12.54
C SER A 82 -30.57 11.91 12.50
N GLU A 83 -29.96 12.97 13.02
CA GLU A 83 -30.51 14.33 12.94
C GLU A 83 -30.52 14.83 11.50
N LYS A 84 -29.41 14.61 10.77
CA LYS A 84 -29.23 15.09 9.39
C LYS A 84 -30.06 14.30 8.38
N TYR A 85 -30.25 12.99 8.61
CA TYR A 85 -30.94 12.06 7.73
C TYR A 85 -31.99 11.26 8.50
N PRO A 86 -33.10 11.90 8.92
CA PRO A 86 -34.07 11.29 9.85
C PRO A 86 -34.86 10.13 9.26
N LYS A 87 -34.87 9.99 7.93
CA LYS A 87 -35.52 8.87 7.25
C LYS A 87 -34.63 7.67 7.01
N THR A 88 -33.37 7.72 7.47
CA THR A 88 -32.38 6.64 7.35
C THR A 88 -32.26 5.91 8.68
N THR A 89 -32.24 4.59 8.64
CA THR A 89 -31.97 3.77 9.83
C THR A 89 -30.46 3.57 10.00
N TRP A 90 -29.92 4.09 11.11
CA TRP A 90 -28.50 3.97 11.45
C TRP A 90 -28.32 2.91 12.54
N VAL A 91 -27.49 1.91 12.31
CA VAL A 91 -27.24 0.80 13.23
C VAL A 91 -25.77 0.71 13.57
N VAL A 92 -25.40 1.00 14.82
CA VAL A 92 -24.02 0.83 15.29
C VAL A 92 -23.84 -0.58 15.83
N LYS A 93 -22.83 -1.29 15.33
CA LYS A 93 -22.44 -2.64 15.78
C LYS A 93 -20.94 -2.69 16.00
N SER A 94 -20.52 -3.43 17.02
CA SER A 94 -19.11 -3.79 17.19
C SER A 94 -18.88 -5.15 16.58
N LYS A 95 -17.77 -5.32 15.89
CA LYS A 95 -17.31 -6.59 15.34
C LYS A 95 -16.86 -7.50 16.48
N ALA A 96 -17.16 -8.79 16.41
CA ALA A 96 -16.63 -9.76 17.37
C ALA A 96 -15.13 -10.01 17.14
N GLY A 97 -14.43 -10.34 18.22
CA GLY A 97 -13.00 -10.62 18.18
C GLY A 97 -12.12 -9.36 18.04
N THR A 98 -10.87 -9.56 17.62
CA THR A 98 -9.93 -8.47 17.34
C THR A 98 -10.18 -7.87 15.97
N TYR A 99 -9.51 -6.76 15.64
CA TYR A 99 -9.62 -6.13 14.31
C TYR A 99 -9.15 -7.03 13.14
N PHE A 100 -8.36 -8.07 13.42
CA PHE A 100 -7.93 -9.06 12.42
C PHE A 100 -8.91 -10.22 12.22
N ASP A 101 -9.78 -10.47 13.21
CA ASP A 101 -10.69 -11.59 13.14
C ASP A 101 -11.83 -11.33 12.15
N ASP A 102 -12.35 -12.39 11.57
CA ASP A 102 -13.49 -12.34 10.68
C ASP A 102 -14.79 -12.66 11.44
N ASP A 103 -15.78 -11.77 11.34
CA ASP A 103 -17.09 -11.95 11.97
C ASP A 103 -18.15 -12.33 10.93
N GLN A 104 -18.14 -13.60 10.54
CA GLN A 104 -19.06 -14.14 9.55
C GLN A 104 -20.55 -13.89 9.88
N LYS A 105 -20.91 -13.87 11.17
CA LYS A 105 -22.29 -13.63 11.61
C LYS A 105 -22.70 -12.19 11.34
N LEU A 106 -21.84 -11.25 11.69
CA LEU A 106 -22.09 -9.83 11.46
C LEU A 106 -22.16 -9.53 9.95
N TRP A 107 -21.26 -10.10 9.15
CA TRP A 107 -21.29 -9.89 7.69
C TRP A 107 -22.54 -10.48 7.06
N ALA A 108 -23.00 -11.63 7.49
CA ALA A 108 -24.26 -12.21 7.04
C ALA A 108 -25.48 -11.33 7.42
N GLU A 109 -25.50 -10.79 8.64
CA GLU A 109 -26.54 -9.86 9.08
C GLU A 109 -26.56 -8.59 8.22
N ILE A 110 -25.40 -7.97 8.02
CA ILE A 110 -25.25 -6.75 7.23
C ILE A 110 -25.69 -7.00 5.78
N LYS A 111 -25.22 -8.07 5.19
CA LYS A 111 -25.59 -8.44 3.81
C LYS A 111 -27.10 -8.64 3.63
N ALA A 112 -27.79 -9.15 4.66
CA ALA A 112 -29.22 -9.39 4.61
C ALA A 112 -30.06 -8.13 4.84
N LYS A 113 -29.58 -7.16 5.62
CA LYS A 113 -30.41 -6.05 6.13
C LYS A 113 -29.95 -4.66 5.69
N ALA A 114 -28.68 -4.48 5.35
CA ALA A 114 -28.12 -3.18 5.05
C ALA A 114 -28.07 -2.88 3.56
N GLN A 115 -28.24 -1.62 3.21
CA GLN A 115 -27.97 -1.09 1.86
C GLN A 115 -26.62 -0.39 1.77
N GLY A 116 -25.98 -0.15 2.91
CA GLY A 116 -24.64 0.41 2.98
C GLY A 116 -24.00 0.17 4.33
N MET A 117 -22.68 0.31 4.38
CA MET A 117 -21.90 0.11 5.60
C MET A 117 -20.77 1.14 5.68
N ILE A 118 -20.55 1.66 6.89
CA ILE A 118 -19.37 2.43 7.27
C ILE A 118 -18.60 1.53 8.23
N ILE A 119 -17.34 1.28 7.97
CA ILE A 119 -16.46 0.48 8.84
C ILE A 119 -15.19 1.28 9.15
N GLY A 120 -14.73 1.21 10.36
CA GLY A 120 -13.52 1.91 10.80
C GLY A 120 -13.36 1.82 12.33
N VAL A 121 -12.43 2.46 12.92
CA VAL A 121 -11.33 3.24 12.36
C VAL A 121 -10.11 2.34 12.35
N GLY A 122 -9.37 2.33 11.26
CA GLY A 122 -8.06 1.69 11.20
C GLY A 122 -6.96 2.74 11.45
N HIS A 123 -5.73 2.29 11.65
CA HIS A 123 -4.55 3.14 11.67
C HIS A 123 -3.47 2.63 10.73
#